data_1a751e72d8635260412ee77e6388b486
#
_entry.id   1a751e72d8635260412ee77e6388b486
#
_cell.length_a   1.000
_cell.length_b   1.000
_cell.length_c   1.000
_cell.angle_alpha   90.00
_cell.angle_beta   90.00
_cell.angle_gamma   90.00
#
_symmetry.space_group_name_H-M   'P 1'
#
loop_
_entity.id
_entity.type
_entity.pdbx_description
1 polymer ?
#
loop_
_entity_poly.entity_id
_entity_poly.type
_entity_poly.pdbx_seq_one_letter_code
_entity_poly.pdbx_strand_id
1 'polypeptide(L)'
;EIGSGLVGSEMCIRDRVMFLFEMLFLLLVIAGAILLVQGTRKVPVQYAKRIIGNKQYGGARQYIPLKVNAANVMPIIFAQAIMFIPISIVGFSSTGEQSGFWAAFMDNTGFWYNFVFAVLIILFTYFYTAITINPTQMSDDLKRNNGFIPGVKPGKNTKDYLDTIMDRITL
;
A
#
# COMPACT_ATOMS: atom_id res chain seq x y z
N GLU A 1 -1.29 16.09 54.93
CA GLU A 1 -0.31 16.44 53.86
C GLU A 1 0.48 15.27 53.25
N ILE A 2 0.15 14.02 53.53
CA ILE A 2 0.86 12.84 53.00
C ILE A 2 0.20 12.26 51.73
N GLY A 3 -0.99 12.72 51.36
CA GLY A 3 -1.76 12.17 50.21
C GLY A 3 -1.36 12.71 48.85
N SER A 4 -0.75 13.90 48.75
CA SER A 4 -0.43 14.52 47.45
C SER A 4 0.84 13.96 46.76
N GLY A 5 1.77 13.46 47.53
CA GLY A 5 3.00 12.85 46.99
C GLY A 5 2.84 11.50 46.35
N LEU A 6 1.94 10.65 46.88
CA LEU A 6 1.66 9.32 46.37
C LEU A 6 0.87 9.37 45.04
N VAL A 7 -0.11 10.27 44.95
CA VAL A 7 -0.90 10.47 43.71
C VAL A 7 -0.02 11.00 42.56
N GLY A 8 0.92 11.88 42.86
CA GLY A 8 1.88 12.39 41.86
C GLY A 8 2.86 11.32 41.35
N SER A 9 3.32 10.43 42.23
CA SER A 9 4.25 9.35 41.83
C SER A 9 3.57 8.28 41.01
N GLU A 10 2.30 7.91 41.30
CA GLU A 10 1.55 6.95 40.51
C GLU A 10 1.17 7.48 39.11
N MET A 11 0.82 8.79 39.02
CA MET A 11 0.63 9.43 37.72
C MET A 11 1.90 9.43 36.89
N CYS A 12 3.05 9.79 37.45
CA CYS A 12 4.32 9.78 36.73
C CYS A 12 4.76 8.39 36.28
N ILE A 13 4.50 7.35 37.07
CA ILE A 13 4.84 5.98 36.70
C ILE A 13 3.90 5.48 35.59
N ARG A 14 2.61 5.78 35.69
CA ARG A 14 1.61 5.41 34.68
C ARG A 14 1.92 6.10 33.34
N ASP A 15 2.26 7.38 33.36
CA ASP A 15 2.62 8.12 32.16
C ASP A 15 3.91 7.58 31.51
N ARG A 16 4.92 7.19 32.28
CA ARG A 16 6.13 6.55 31.77
C ARG A 16 5.86 5.18 31.15
N VAL A 17 5.02 4.37 31.78
CA VAL A 17 4.66 3.06 31.25
C VAL A 17 3.84 3.20 29.98
N MET A 18 2.87 4.13 29.96
CA MET A 18 2.10 4.44 28.74
C MET A 18 3.01 4.95 27.61
N PHE A 19 3.95 5.82 27.91
CA PHE A 19 4.91 6.32 26.94
C PHE A 19 5.79 5.21 26.36
N LEU A 20 6.27 4.28 27.19
CA LEU A 20 7.05 3.14 26.72
C LEU A 20 6.22 2.20 25.84
N PHE A 21 4.94 1.98 26.20
CA PHE A 21 4.03 1.18 25.41
C PHE A 21 3.73 1.82 24.06
N GLU A 22 3.54 3.14 24.03
CA GLU A 22 3.31 3.92 22.82
C GLU A 22 4.54 3.91 21.89
N MET A 23 5.73 4.07 22.44
CA MET A 23 7.00 3.96 21.70
C MET A 23 7.21 2.55 21.13
N LEU A 24 6.90 1.51 21.88
CA LEU A 24 6.99 0.14 21.42
C LEU A 24 5.99 -0.15 20.31
N PHE A 25 4.76 0.34 20.43
CA PHE A 25 3.72 0.22 19.41
C PHE A 25 4.12 0.95 18.12
N LEU A 26 4.66 2.18 18.24
CA LEU A 26 5.16 2.94 17.11
C LEU A 26 6.29 2.19 16.38
N LEU A 27 7.23 1.62 17.11
CA LEU A 27 8.32 0.83 16.54
C LEU A 27 7.79 -0.42 15.80
N LEU A 28 6.78 -1.08 16.35
CA LEU A 28 6.12 -2.23 15.71
C LEU A 28 5.42 -1.82 14.40
N VAL A 29 4.73 -0.68 14.39
CA VAL A 29 4.08 -0.14 13.17
C VAL A 29 5.13 0.19 12.10
N ILE A 30 6.25 0.82 12.47
CA ILE A 30 7.34 1.13 11.55
C ILE A 30 7.94 -0.16 10.98
N ALA A 31 8.21 -1.17 11.81
CA ALA A 31 8.72 -2.45 11.36
C ALA A 31 7.75 -3.15 10.39
N GLY A 32 6.46 -3.13 10.68
CA GLY A 32 5.42 -3.64 9.80
C GLY A 32 5.37 -2.92 8.45
N ALA A 33 5.47 -1.60 8.45
CA ALA A 33 5.50 -0.79 7.23
C ALA A 33 6.73 -1.11 6.36
N ILE A 34 7.91 -1.27 6.97
CA ILE A 34 9.14 -1.65 6.26
C ILE A 34 8.99 -3.04 5.62
N LEU A 35 8.43 -4.01 6.34
CA LEU A 35 8.19 -5.35 5.79
C LEU A 35 7.24 -5.32 4.58
N LEU A 36 6.18 -4.51 4.63
CA LEU A 36 5.25 -4.34 3.51
C LEU A 36 5.92 -3.70 2.29
N VAL A 37 6.75 -2.69 2.50
CA VAL A 37 7.44 -1.98 1.39
C VAL A 37 8.53 -2.86 0.77
N GLN A 38 9.24 -3.66 1.57
CA GLN A 38 10.26 -4.60 1.10
C GLN A 38 9.68 -5.90 0.55
N GLY A 39 8.42 -6.19 0.82
CA GLY A 39 7.71 -7.37 0.34
C GLY A 39 7.70 -7.40 -1.20
N THR A 40 8.45 -8.34 -1.78
CA THR A 40 8.48 -8.55 -3.23
C THR A 40 8.24 -10.02 -3.56
N ARG A 41 7.34 -10.28 -4.50
CA ARG A 41 7.14 -11.62 -5.05
C ARG A 41 8.07 -11.81 -6.25
N LYS A 42 8.94 -12.80 -6.17
CA LYS A 42 9.88 -13.13 -7.24
C LYS A 42 9.23 -14.10 -8.23
N VAL A 43 9.02 -13.66 -9.47
CA VAL A 43 8.51 -14.51 -10.56
C VAL A 43 9.70 -15.00 -11.37
N PRO A 44 9.92 -16.33 -11.50
CA PRO A 44 11.01 -16.85 -12.29
C PRO A 44 10.77 -16.65 -13.79
N VAL A 45 11.74 -16.06 -14.45
CA VAL A 45 11.75 -15.86 -15.91
C VAL A 45 13.00 -16.48 -16.48
N GLN A 46 12.87 -17.17 -17.61
CA GLN A 46 13.99 -17.72 -18.34
C GLN A 46 14.18 -16.93 -19.64
N TYR A 47 15.42 -16.52 -19.86
CA TYR A 47 15.80 -15.92 -21.14
C TYR A 47 16.37 -16.98 -22.08
N ALA A 48 16.05 -16.86 -23.36
CA ALA A 48 16.59 -17.74 -24.38
C ALA A 48 18.11 -17.62 -24.44
N LYS A 49 18.79 -18.76 -24.58
CA LYS A 49 20.24 -18.78 -24.76
C LYS A 49 20.59 -18.19 -26.12
N ARG A 50 21.47 -17.20 -26.16
CA ARG A 50 22.08 -16.72 -27.40
C ARG A 50 23.46 -17.32 -27.57
N ILE A 51 23.70 -17.94 -28.71
CA ILE A 51 25.01 -18.44 -29.12
C ILE A 51 25.63 -17.39 -30.02
N ILE A 52 26.72 -16.78 -29.61
CA ILE A 52 27.50 -15.84 -30.42
C ILE A 52 28.87 -16.46 -30.59
N GLY A 53 29.11 -17.01 -31.79
CA GLY A 53 30.35 -17.76 -32.07
C GLY A 53 30.39 -19.07 -31.26
N ASN A 54 31.51 -19.33 -30.60
CA ASN A 54 31.74 -20.56 -29.84
C ASN A 54 31.42 -20.41 -28.32
N LYS A 55 30.82 -19.28 -27.91
CA LYS A 55 30.46 -19.00 -26.51
C LYS A 55 28.95 -18.89 -26.34
N GLN A 56 28.39 -19.61 -25.36
CA GLN A 56 26.98 -19.50 -24.97
C GLN A 56 26.82 -18.37 -23.98
N TYR A 57 25.99 -17.38 -24.35
CA TYR A 57 25.57 -16.28 -23.48
C TYR A 57 24.09 -16.44 -23.14
N GLY A 58 23.73 -16.28 -21.86
CA GLY A 58 22.35 -16.35 -21.40
C GLY A 58 21.95 -17.73 -20.85
N GLY A 59 20.67 -17.92 -20.57
CA GLY A 59 20.11 -19.14 -19.98
C GLY A 59 20.10 -19.12 -18.46
N ALA A 60 20.52 -18.04 -17.81
CA ALA A 60 20.35 -17.86 -16.37
C ALA A 60 18.87 -17.63 -16.04
N ARG A 61 18.38 -18.30 -14.99
CA ARG A 61 17.06 -17.99 -14.43
C ARG A 61 17.15 -16.64 -13.75
N GLN A 62 16.39 -15.68 -14.24
CA GLN A 62 16.28 -14.36 -13.66
C GLN A 62 14.90 -14.24 -13.00
N TYR A 63 14.84 -13.48 -11.92
CA TYR A 63 13.60 -13.27 -11.20
C TYR A 63 13.14 -11.82 -11.39
N ILE A 64 11.88 -11.64 -11.78
CA ILE A 64 11.26 -10.32 -11.80
C ILE A 64 10.68 -10.06 -10.42
N PRO A 65 11.17 -9.04 -9.68
CA PRO A 65 10.60 -8.67 -8.38
C PRO A 65 9.30 -7.88 -8.60
N LEU A 66 8.16 -8.50 -8.34
CA LEU A 66 6.87 -7.79 -8.27
C LEU A 66 6.70 -7.26 -6.85
N LYS A 67 6.58 -5.95 -6.70
CA LYS A 67 6.33 -5.32 -5.40
C LYS A 67 4.89 -5.62 -4.96
N VAL A 68 4.72 -6.05 -3.73
CA VAL A 68 3.40 -6.27 -3.11
C VAL A 68 2.65 -4.95 -3.00
N ASN A 69 3.34 -3.89 -2.62
CA ASN A 69 2.77 -2.53 -2.57
C ASN A 69 3.29 -1.69 -3.75
N ALA A 70 2.70 -1.86 -4.91
CA ALA A 70 3.06 -1.10 -6.10
C ALA A 70 2.50 0.33 -6.10
N ALA A 71 1.41 0.56 -5.39
CA ALA A 71 0.75 1.86 -5.31
C ALA A 71 1.51 2.87 -4.42
N ASN A 72 2.39 2.39 -3.52
CA ASN A 72 3.15 3.22 -2.57
C ASN A 72 2.24 4.18 -1.76
N VAL A 73 2.58 5.47 -1.72
CA VAL A 73 1.91 6.50 -0.92
C VAL A 73 0.80 7.23 -1.67
N MET A 74 0.73 7.08 -3.01
CA MET A 74 -0.20 7.86 -3.85
C MET A 74 -1.68 7.70 -3.47
N PRO A 75 -2.21 6.50 -3.18
CA PRO A 75 -3.62 6.35 -2.82
C PRO A 75 -4.04 7.15 -1.59
N ILE A 76 -3.14 7.27 -0.60
CA ILE A 76 -3.41 8.00 0.65
C ILE A 76 -3.55 9.50 0.35
N ILE A 77 -2.68 10.05 -0.49
CA ILE A 77 -2.72 11.46 -0.89
C ILE A 77 -4.03 11.78 -1.60
N PHE A 78 -4.47 10.93 -2.55
CA PHE A 78 -5.74 11.10 -3.25
C PHE A 78 -6.94 10.97 -2.31
N ALA A 79 -6.93 10.00 -1.39
CA ALA A 79 -7.98 9.85 -0.40
C ALA A 79 -8.10 11.08 0.50
N GLN A 80 -6.97 11.63 0.98
CA GLN A 80 -6.95 12.85 1.77
C GLN A 80 -7.46 14.06 0.98
N ALA A 81 -7.04 14.21 -0.28
CA ALA A 81 -7.49 15.31 -1.14
C ALA A 81 -9.01 15.29 -1.35
N ILE A 82 -9.59 14.11 -1.57
CA ILE A 82 -11.04 13.97 -1.76
C ILE A 82 -11.79 14.24 -0.46
N MET A 83 -11.28 13.79 0.69
CA MET A 83 -11.90 14.07 1.98
C MET A 83 -11.80 15.53 2.38
N PHE A 84 -10.82 16.26 1.86
CA PHE A 84 -10.68 17.69 2.11
C PHE A 84 -11.78 18.53 1.41
N ILE A 85 -12.30 18.06 0.26
CA ILE A 85 -13.32 18.78 -0.52
C ILE A 85 -14.61 19.00 0.31
N PRO A 86 -15.27 17.98 0.86
CA PRO A 86 -16.50 18.19 1.64
C PRO A 86 -16.25 19.03 2.90
N ILE A 87 -15.11 18.85 3.56
CA ILE A 87 -14.75 19.65 4.74
C ILE A 87 -14.63 21.14 4.36
N SER A 88 -14.00 21.45 3.23
CA SER A 88 -13.86 22.83 2.74
C SER A 88 -15.20 23.45 2.39
N ILE A 89 -16.09 22.74 1.72
CA ILE A 89 -17.42 23.23 1.33
C ILE A 89 -18.25 23.56 2.57
N VAL A 90 -18.24 22.67 3.56
CA VAL A 90 -18.96 22.91 4.83
C VAL A 90 -18.34 24.05 5.62
N GLY A 91 -17.01 24.18 5.62
CA GLY A 91 -16.31 25.30 6.27
C GLY A 91 -16.67 26.66 5.66
N PHE A 92 -16.89 26.75 4.36
CA PHE A 92 -17.36 27.96 3.68
C PHE A 92 -18.86 28.23 3.87
N SER A 93 -19.66 27.19 4.08
CA SER A 93 -21.12 27.25 4.26
C SER A 93 -21.55 27.55 5.70
N SER A 94 -20.68 27.99 6.57
CA SER A 94 -20.88 28.14 8.02
C SER A 94 -21.86 29.27 8.42
N THR A 95 -23.06 29.25 7.86
CA THR A 95 -24.21 29.99 8.34
C THR A 95 -25.25 29.02 8.91
N GLY A 96 -25.08 28.68 10.19
CA GLY A 96 -26.14 28.11 11.02
C GLY A 96 -26.54 26.66 10.74
N GLU A 97 -26.67 25.88 11.80
CA GLU A 97 -27.23 24.53 11.88
C GLU A 97 -26.54 23.46 11.02
N GLN A 98 -25.44 23.00 11.52
CA GLN A 98 -24.84 21.74 11.06
C GLN A 98 -25.81 20.60 11.38
N SER A 99 -26.51 20.11 10.35
CA SER A 99 -27.30 18.88 10.48
C SER A 99 -26.37 17.77 10.98
N GLY A 100 -26.82 16.97 11.94
CA GLY A 100 -26.00 15.99 12.66
C GLY A 100 -25.17 15.04 11.80
N PHE A 101 -25.57 14.84 10.53
CA PHE A 101 -24.82 14.04 9.56
C PHE A 101 -23.49 14.72 9.14
N TRP A 102 -23.50 16.00 8.87
CA TRP A 102 -22.28 16.74 8.48
C TRP A 102 -21.33 16.96 9.66
N ALA A 103 -21.86 17.11 10.88
CA ALA A 103 -21.07 17.19 12.08
C ALA A 103 -20.30 15.87 12.32
N ALA A 104 -20.92 14.72 12.08
CA ALA A 104 -20.25 13.42 12.18
C ALA A 104 -19.14 13.21 11.13
N PHE A 105 -19.22 13.91 10.00
CA PHE A 105 -18.21 13.89 8.94
C PHE A 105 -17.04 14.86 9.21
N MET A 106 -17.29 15.94 9.98
CA MET A 106 -16.23 16.87 10.37
C MET A 106 -15.39 16.37 11.54
N ASP A 107 -15.90 15.41 12.29
CA ASP A 107 -15.19 14.83 13.43
C ASP A 107 -14.11 13.86 12.94
N ASN A 108 -12.86 14.33 12.86
CA ASN A 108 -11.69 13.54 12.46
C ASN A 108 -11.48 12.28 13.32
N THR A 109 -12.03 12.25 14.52
CA THR A 109 -12.03 11.13 15.45
C THR A 109 -13.27 10.25 15.32
N GLY A 110 -14.28 10.70 14.54
CA GLY A 110 -15.53 9.99 14.32
C GLY A 110 -15.35 8.66 13.59
N PHE A 111 -16.11 7.63 14.01
CA PHE A 111 -16.11 6.32 13.37
C PHE A 111 -16.45 6.41 11.87
N TRP A 112 -17.43 7.22 11.49
CA TRP A 112 -17.89 7.39 10.10
C TRP A 112 -16.82 8.00 9.20
N TYR A 113 -16.09 8.99 9.68
CA TYR A 113 -14.97 9.60 8.97
C TYR A 113 -13.89 8.56 8.66
N ASN A 114 -13.45 7.84 9.68
CA ASN A 114 -12.40 6.83 9.54
C ASN A 114 -12.84 5.65 8.65
N PHE A 115 -14.11 5.24 8.73
CA PHE A 115 -14.64 4.17 7.90
C PHE A 115 -14.65 4.56 6.41
N VAL A 116 -15.20 5.73 6.07
CA VAL A 116 -15.21 6.22 4.69
C VAL A 116 -13.80 6.43 4.16
N PHE A 117 -12.91 6.98 4.97
CA PHE A 117 -11.52 7.17 4.62
C PHE A 117 -10.81 5.84 4.32
N ALA A 118 -11.02 4.81 5.14
CA ALA A 118 -10.46 3.48 4.92
C ALA A 118 -10.98 2.85 3.61
N VAL A 119 -12.29 2.91 3.36
CA VAL A 119 -12.89 2.41 2.12
C VAL A 119 -12.32 3.13 0.90
N LEU A 120 -12.17 4.44 1.00
CA LEU A 120 -11.61 5.27 -0.07
C LEU A 120 -10.15 4.90 -0.36
N ILE A 121 -9.32 4.68 0.67
CA ILE A 121 -7.94 4.21 0.51
C ILE A 121 -7.90 2.87 -0.22
N ILE A 122 -8.73 1.90 0.19
CA ILE A 122 -8.77 0.57 -0.45
C ILE A 122 -9.14 0.70 -1.93
N LEU A 123 -10.17 1.47 -2.24
CA LEU A 123 -10.64 1.70 -3.61
C LEU A 123 -9.56 2.35 -4.47
N PHE A 124 -8.90 3.39 -3.97
CA PHE A 124 -7.81 4.06 -4.68
C PHE A 124 -6.57 3.18 -4.82
N THR A 125 -6.25 2.38 -3.81
CA THR A 125 -5.13 1.43 -3.90
C THR A 125 -5.36 0.44 -5.03
N TYR A 126 -6.56 -0.12 -5.11
CA TYR A 126 -6.92 -1.06 -6.18
C TYR A 126 -6.86 -0.39 -7.56
N PHE A 127 -7.49 0.79 -7.70
CA PHE A 127 -7.51 1.55 -8.94
C PHE A 127 -6.10 1.96 -9.40
N TYR A 128 -5.27 2.46 -8.47
CA TYR A 128 -3.92 2.91 -8.77
C TYR A 128 -2.99 1.76 -9.13
N THR A 129 -3.12 0.62 -8.45
CA THR A 129 -2.36 -0.59 -8.78
C THR A 129 -2.68 -1.07 -10.20
N ALA A 130 -3.96 -1.06 -10.59
CA ALA A 130 -4.39 -1.45 -11.93
C ALA A 130 -3.82 -0.54 -13.04
N ILE A 131 -3.64 0.76 -12.75
CA ILE A 131 -3.06 1.71 -13.71
C ILE A 131 -1.53 1.62 -13.76
N THR A 132 -0.89 1.54 -12.60
CA THR A 132 0.58 1.59 -12.49
C THR A 132 1.24 0.36 -13.07
N ILE A 133 0.62 -0.79 -12.87
CA ILE A 133 1.13 -2.05 -13.41
C ILE A 133 0.30 -2.43 -14.63
N ASN A 134 0.90 -2.24 -15.79
CA ASN A 134 0.30 -2.66 -17.05
C ASN A 134 0.86 -4.03 -17.46
N PRO A 135 0.09 -5.13 -17.22
CA PRO A 135 0.55 -6.48 -17.53
C PRO A 135 0.79 -6.69 -19.02
N THR A 136 0.14 -5.89 -19.87
CA THR A 136 0.33 -5.93 -21.31
C THR A 136 1.72 -5.48 -21.70
N GLN A 137 2.16 -4.32 -21.18
CA GLN A 137 3.51 -3.81 -21.42
C GLN A 137 4.58 -4.77 -20.90
N MET A 138 4.36 -5.31 -19.69
CA MET A 138 5.28 -6.27 -19.08
C MET A 138 5.40 -7.56 -19.90
N SER A 139 4.30 -8.06 -20.45
CA SER A 139 4.28 -9.22 -21.35
C SER A 139 5.01 -8.93 -22.68
N ASP A 140 4.82 -7.74 -23.24
CA ASP A 140 5.48 -7.32 -24.48
C ASP A 140 6.99 -7.09 -24.28
N ASP A 141 7.41 -6.53 -23.16
CA ASP A 141 8.82 -6.36 -22.82
C ASP A 141 9.52 -7.72 -22.60
N LEU A 142 8.85 -8.66 -21.96
CA LEU A 142 9.32 -10.05 -21.86
C LEU A 142 9.50 -10.66 -23.24
N LYS A 143 8.52 -10.49 -24.13
CA LYS A 143 8.58 -11.01 -25.50
C LYS A 143 9.70 -10.37 -26.31
N ARG A 144 9.90 -9.06 -26.21
CA ARG A 144 10.99 -8.33 -26.89
C ARG A 144 12.37 -8.80 -26.41
N ASN A 145 12.49 -9.10 -25.14
CA ASN A 145 13.74 -9.57 -24.53
C ASN A 145 13.93 -11.09 -24.69
N ASN A 146 13.07 -11.79 -25.47
CA ASN A 146 13.06 -13.25 -25.60
C ASN A 146 13.01 -13.98 -24.23
N GLY A 147 12.35 -13.37 -23.23
CA GLY A 147 12.06 -13.96 -21.95
C GLY A 147 10.74 -14.72 -21.98
N PHE A 148 10.68 -15.84 -21.29
CA PHE A 148 9.44 -16.58 -21.11
C PHE A 148 9.32 -17.10 -19.68
N ILE A 149 8.09 -17.24 -19.23
CA ILE A 149 7.79 -17.83 -17.91
C ILE A 149 7.70 -19.33 -18.10
N PRO A 150 8.47 -20.16 -17.36
CA PRO A 150 8.38 -21.61 -17.50
C PRO A 150 6.97 -22.10 -17.20
N GLY A 151 6.38 -22.83 -18.14
CA GLY A 151 5.02 -23.37 -18.04
C GLY A 151 3.92 -22.51 -18.67
N VAL A 152 4.22 -21.30 -19.15
CA VAL A 152 3.23 -20.41 -19.78
C VAL A 152 3.69 -20.04 -21.19
N LYS A 153 2.79 -20.15 -22.17
CA LYS A 153 3.09 -19.75 -23.56
C LYS A 153 3.31 -18.23 -23.63
N PRO A 154 4.37 -17.75 -24.31
CA PRO A 154 4.63 -16.31 -24.45
C PRO A 154 3.50 -15.63 -25.23
N GLY A 155 3.12 -14.41 -24.79
CA GLY A 155 2.04 -13.62 -25.38
C GLY A 155 0.83 -13.49 -24.46
N LYS A 156 -0.38 -13.69 -24.99
CA LYS A 156 -1.63 -13.47 -24.27
C LYS A 156 -1.74 -14.26 -22.95
N ASN A 157 -1.30 -15.51 -22.96
CA ASN A 157 -1.34 -16.35 -21.75
C ASN A 157 -0.40 -15.84 -20.64
N THR A 158 0.72 -15.22 -21.02
CA THR A 158 1.63 -14.57 -20.04
C THR A 158 0.97 -13.35 -19.41
N LYS A 159 0.22 -12.57 -20.19
CA LYS A 159 -0.57 -11.46 -19.68
C LYS A 159 -1.60 -11.93 -18.65
N ASP A 160 -2.42 -12.91 -19.01
CA ASP A 160 -3.49 -13.45 -18.16
C ASP A 160 -2.92 -14.06 -16.86
N TYR A 161 -1.74 -14.69 -16.95
CA TYR A 161 -1.03 -15.20 -15.78
C TYR A 161 -0.54 -14.09 -14.86
N LEU A 162 0.03 -13.02 -15.42
CA LEU A 162 0.47 -11.86 -14.66
C LEU A 162 -0.71 -11.12 -14.01
N ASP A 163 -1.81 -10.94 -14.74
CA ASP A 163 -3.06 -10.37 -14.20
C ASP A 163 -3.54 -11.16 -12.97
N THR A 164 -3.63 -12.48 -13.09
CA THR A 164 -4.07 -13.34 -11.99
C THR A 164 -3.14 -13.25 -10.76
N ILE A 165 -1.82 -13.10 -10.98
CA ILE A 165 -0.87 -12.92 -9.88
C ILE A 165 -1.06 -11.56 -9.23
N MET A 166 -1.27 -10.51 -10.03
CA MET A 166 -1.45 -9.15 -9.53
C MET A 166 -2.74 -9.02 -8.72
N ASP A 167 -3.85 -9.57 -9.20
CA ASP A 167 -5.12 -9.60 -8.46
C ASP A 167 -4.96 -10.25 -7.08
N ARG A 168 -4.21 -11.37 -7.02
CA ARG A 168 -3.94 -12.06 -5.75
C ARG A 168 -2.97 -11.34 -4.82
N ILE A 169 -2.17 -10.43 -5.34
CA ILE A 169 -1.23 -9.64 -4.53
C ILE A 169 -1.93 -8.38 -3.99
N THR A 170 -2.88 -7.83 -4.76
CA THR A 170 -3.57 -6.58 -4.40
C THR A 170 -4.73 -6.81 -3.42
N LEU A 171 -5.32 -8.00 -3.41
CA LEU A 171 -6.32 -8.44 -2.42
C LEU A 171 -5.65 -8.81 -1.09
#